data_eaf1441108345f9db059aa8c29570c9c
#
_entry.id   eaf1441108345f9db059aa8c29570c9c
#
_cell.length_a   1.000
_cell.length_b   1.000
_cell.length_c   1.000
_cell.angle_alpha   90.00
_cell.angle_beta   90.00
_cell.angle_gamma   90.00
#
_symmetry.space_group_name_H-M   'P 1'
#
loop_
_entity.id
_entity.type
_entity.pdbx_description
1 polymer ?
#
loop_
_entity_poly.entity_id
_entity_poly.type
_entity_poly.pdbx_seq_one_letter_code
_entity_poly.pdbx_strand_id
1 'polypeptide(L)'
;SSDDLSKAYDSLKEKIRPQLQTLRQDMPSGFQLWSEAYNEELAETSSNPEAGESADKFTSSVKMVARAVVFKNEDLENYINREISSGISEGKTLLSGSKEISFVKPPVVDYQKGTILASLSIKYDVIDNLDVEEFKKAVLNKDKKEINKIVLVYKNIERAEVKLSPFFVGSVPSSSDRVKITIVGL
;
A
#
# COMPACT_ATOMS: atom_id res chain seq x y z
N SER A 1 -31.59 -2.36 -37.22
CA SER A 1 -32.50 -2.47 -36.07
C SER A 1 -31.87 -1.88 -34.82
N SER A 2 -32.66 -1.70 -33.75
CA SER A 2 -32.11 -1.27 -32.45
C SER A 2 -31.07 -2.25 -31.89
N ASP A 3 -31.24 -3.53 -32.15
CA ASP A 3 -30.31 -4.59 -31.75
C ASP A 3 -28.94 -4.47 -32.46
N ASP A 4 -28.92 -4.10 -33.72
CA ASP A 4 -27.70 -3.91 -34.50
C ASP A 4 -26.91 -2.71 -33.95
N LEU A 5 -27.60 -1.63 -33.60
CA LEU A 5 -26.98 -0.45 -32.95
C LEU A 5 -26.44 -0.78 -31.59
N SER A 6 -27.17 -1.51 -30.76
CA SER A 6 -26.68 -1.93 -29.43
C SER A 6 -25.40 -2.75 -29.54
N LYS A 7 -25.37 -3.75 -30.44
CA LYS A 7 -24.15 -4.55 -30.69
C LYS A 7 -22.99 -3.71 -31.22
N ALA A 8 -23.26 -2.73 -32.08
CA ALA A 8 -22.25 -1.83 -32.60
C ALA A 8 -21.65 -0.95 -31.48
N TYR A 9 -22.49 -0.38 -30.60
CA TYR A 9 -22.04 0.39 -29.45
C TYR A 9 -21.23 -0.44 -28.47
N ASP A 10 -21.63 -1.66 -28.17
CA ASP A 10 -20.90 -2.55 -27.29
C ASP A 10 -19.52 -2.92 -27.88
N SER A 11 -19.49 -3.21 -29.20
CA SER A 11 -18.22 -3.44 -29.90
C SER A 11 -17.29 -2.23 -29.86
N LEU A 12 -17.81 -1.01 -29.97
CA LEU A 12 -17.04 0.22 -29.88
C LEU A 12 -16.52 0.46 -28.46
N LYS A 13 -17.35 0.23 -27.44
CA LYS A 13 -16.93 0.31 -26.02
C LYS A 13 -15.75 -0.62 -25.74
N GLU A 14 -15.84 -1.87 -26.18
CA GLU A 14 -14.75 -2.83 -26.00
C GLU A 14 -13.45 -2.41 -26.70
N LYS A 15 -13.51 -1.72 -27.83
CA LYS A 15 -12.34 -1.17 -28.53
C LYS A 15 -11.72 0.04 -27.81
N ILE A 16 -12.53 0.84 -27.12
CA ILE A 16 -12.09 2.04 -26.39
C ILE A 16 -11.49 1.67 -25.02
N ARG A 17 -12.06 0.64 -24.34
CA ARG A 17 -11.67 0.26 -22.98
C ARG A 17 -10.16 0.07 -22.76
N PRO A 18 -9.38 -0.58 -23.65
CA PRO A 18 -7.94 -0.67 -23.50
C PRO A 18 -7.21 0.68 -23.44
N GLN A 19 -7.71 1.68 -24.20
CA GLN A 19 -7.14 3.04 -24.20
C GLN A 19 -7.41 3.73 -22.85
N LEU A 20 -8.61 3.57 -22.28
CA LEU A 20 -8.92 4.08 -20.94
C LEU A 20 -8.07 3.41 -19.85
N GLN A 21 -7.81 2.11 -19.98
CA GLN A 21 -6.90 1.40 -19.06
C GLN A 21 -5.47 1.91 -19.14
N THR A 22 -4.98 2.26 -20.32
CA THR A 22 -3.66 2.87 -20.48
C THR A 22 -3.59 4.22 -19.77
N LEU A 23 -4.60 5.07 -19.90
CA LEU A 23 -4.70 6.33 -19.16
C LEU A 23 -4.71 6.13 -17.64
N ARG A 24 -5.33 5.04 -17.16
CA ARG A 24 -5.30 4.67 -15.74
C ARG A 24 -3.89 4.33 -15.24
N GLN A 25 -3.04 3.78 -16.09
CA GLN A 25 -1.65 3.43 -15.75
C GLN A 25 -0.69 4.62 -15.84
N ASP A 26 -1.06 5.65 -16.60
CA ASP A 26 -0.22 6.83 -16.91
C ASP A 26 -0.31 7.90 -15.81
N MET A 27 -0.10 7.46 -14.55
CA MET A 27 -0.16 8.36 -13.40
C MET A 27 1.19 9.04 -13.15
N PRO A 28 1.19 10.30 -12.68
CA PRO A 28 2.41 10.96 -12.24
C PRO A 28 3.09 10.17 -11.10
N SER A 29 4.42 10.17 -11.10
CA SER A 29 5.20 9.54 -10.04
C SER A 29 4.81 10.11 -8.66
N GLY A 30 4.67 9.23 -7.67
CA GLY A 30 4.29 9.59 -6.30
C GLY A 30 2.79 9.74 -6.06
N PHE A 31 1.95 9.62 -7.10
CA PHE A 31 0.50 9.58 -6.95
C PHE A 31 -0.02 8.15 -6.92
N GLN A 32 -1.16 7.97 -6.25
CA GLN A 32 -1.87 6.71 -6.14
C GLN A 32 -3.33 6.89 -6.56
N LEU A 33 -3.87 5.85 -7.20
CA LEU A 33 -5.28 5.73 -7.58
C LEU A 33 -5.87 4.50 -6.89
N TRP A 34 -6.89 4.69 -6.09
CA TRP A 34 -7.70 3.58 -5.62
C TRP A 34 -8.69 3.15 -6.69
N SER A 35 -8.95 1.86 -6.79
CA SER A 35 -9.89 1.30 -7.77
C SER A 35 -11.28 1.95 -7.68
N GLU A 36 -11.71 2.27 -6.46
CA GLU A 36 -12.98 2.91 -6.16
C GLU A 36 -13.03 4.39 -6.56
N ALA A 37 -11.86 5.00 -6.78
CA ALA A 37 -11.73 6.39 -7.21
C ALA A 37 -11.57 6.55 -8.73
N TYR A 38 -11.89 5.50 -9.48
CA TYR A 38 -11.93 5.48 -10.93
C TYR A 38 -13.33 5.10 -11.42
N ASN A 39 -13.84 5.87 -12.37
CA ASN A 39 -15.14 5.62 -12.98
C ASN A 39 -15.10 5.81 -14.49
N GLU A 40 -15.76 4.94 -15.21
CA GLU A 40 -15.98 5.04 -16.65
C GLU A 40 -17.47 5.19 -16.91
N GLU A 41 -17.85 6.15 -17.73
CA GLU A 41 -19.24 6.34 -18.13
C GLU A 41 -19.37 6.53 -19.63
N LEU A 42 -20.48 6.07 -20.16
CA LEU A 42 -20.90 6.34 -21.53
C LEU A 42 -21.50 7.74 -21.57
N ALA A 43 -20.83 8.67 -22.23
CA ALA A 43 -21.26 10.06 -22.28
C ALA A 43 -22.22 10.32 -23.44
N GLU A 44 -21.98 9.69 -24.61
CA GLU A 44 -22.76 9.97 -25.82
C GLU A 44 -22.71 8.78 -26.78
N THR A 45 -23.81 8.55 -27.47
CA THR A 45 -23.87 7.61 -28.61
C THR A 45 -24.59 8.30 -29.76
N SER A 46 -24.15 8.02 -30.97
CA SER A 46 -24.87 8.48 -32.18
C SER A 46 -24.80 7.45 -33.28
N SER A 47 -25.77 7.50 -34.18
CA SER A 47 -25.83 6.69 -35.41
C SER A 47 -26.37 7.48 -36.58
N ASN A 48 -25.90 7.13 -37.76
CA ASN A 48 -26.40 7.69 -39.00
C ASN A 48 -26.52 6.55 -40.05
N PRO A 49 -27.71 6.24 -40.57
CA PRO A 49 -29.01 6.78 -40.20
C PRO A 49 -29.42 6.42 -38.76
N GLU A 50 -30.48 7.08 -38.26
CA GLU A 50 -31.01 6.86 -36.92
C GLU A 50 -31.71 5.49 -36.79
N ALA A 51 -31.94 5.09 -35.54
CA ALA A 51 -32.64 3.83 -35.26
C ALA A 51 -34.09 3.83 -35.84
N GLY A 52 -34.40 2.79 -36.61
CA GLY A 52 -35.72 2.65 -37.25
C GLY A 52 -35.76 3.06 -38.73
N GLU A 53 -34.78 3.74 -39.24
CA GLU A 53 -34.61 4.03 -40.65
C GLU A 53 -34.09 2.79 -41.41
N SER A 54 -34.57 2.62 -42.66
CA SER A 54 -34.12 1.51 -43.50
C SER A 54 -32.82 1.89 -44.21
N ALA A 55 -31.78 1.10 -43.99
CA ALA A 55 -30.48 1.29 -44.64
C ALA A 55 -29.69 -0.02 -44.69
N ASP A 56 -28.90 -0.19 -45.76
CA ASP A 56 -27.98 -1.33 -45.88
C ASP A 56 -26.70 -1.17 -45.05
N LYS A 57 -26.35 0.05 -44.69
CA LYS A 57 -25.17 0.38 -43.90
C LYS A 57 -25.48 1.53 -42.95
N PHE A 58 -24.84 1.52 -41.80
CA PHE A 58 -24.91 2.62 -40.85
C PHE A 58 -23.51 2.92 -40.25
N THR A 59 -23.33 4.13 -39.79
CA THR A 59 -22.17 4.56 -39.01
C THR A 59 -22.60 4.79 -37.56
N SER A 60 -21.83 4.32 -36.61
CA SER A 60 -22.10 4.57 -35.20
C SER A 60 -20.87 5.15 -34.50
N SER A 61 -21.09 6.00 -33.53
CA SER A 61 -20.04 6.52 -32.66
C SER A 61 -20.40 6.40 -31.19
N VAL A 62 -19.38 6.27 -30.36
CA VAL A 62 -19.48 6.16 -28.90
C VAL A 62 -18.45 7.10 -28.31
N LYS A 63 -18.87 7.90 -27.32
CA LYS A 63 -18.01 8.72 -26.50
C LYS A 63 -18.05 8.20 -25.08
N MET A 64 -16.90 7.81 -24.56
CA MET A 64 -16.72 7.42 -23.17
C MET A 64 -15.91 8.49 -22.42
N VAL A 65 -16.23 8.67 -21.16
CA VAL A 65 -15.51 9.55 -20.25
C VAL A 65 -15.02 8.72 -19.08
N ALA A 66 -13.71 8.78 -18.82
CA ALA A 66 -13.12 8.26 -17.60
C ALA A 66 -12.80 9.41 -16.65
N ARG A 67 -13.11 9.22 -15.36
CA ARG A 67 -12.79 10.15 -14.30
C ARG A 67 -12.02 9.42 -13.21
N ALA A 68 -10.98 10.06 -12.69
CA ALA A 68 -10.20 9.54 -11.60
C ALA A 68 -9.92 10.65 -10.58
N VAL A 69 -9.89 10.30 -9.30
CA VAL A 69 -9.36 11.16 -8.25
C VAL A 69 -8.12 10.47 -7.70
N VAL A 70 -6.98 11.14 -7.79
CA VAL A 70 -5.68 10.66 -7.34
C VAL A 70 -5.19 11.49 -6.17
N PHE A 71 -4.32 10.91 -5.35
CA PHE A 71 -3.72 11.57 -4.20
C PHE A 71 -2.24 11.21 -4.09
N LYS A 72 -1.46 12.03 -3.39
CA LYS A 72 -0.06 11.72 -3.14
C LYS A 72 0.06 10.61 -2.11
N ASN A 73 0.83 9.58 -2.45
CA ASN A 73 1.09 8.47 -1.54
C ASN A 73 1.76 8.94 -0.24
N GLU A 74 2.67 9.91 -0.34
CA GLU A 74 3.36 10.49 0.80
C GLU A 74 2.40 11.14 1.82
N ASP A 75 1.38 11.85 1.35
CA ASP A 75 0.40 12.51 2.23
C ASP A 75 -0.38 11.48 3.04
N LEU A 76 -0.80 10.37 2.40
CA LEU A 76 -1.48 9.27 3.07
C LEU A 76 -0.57 8.58 4.09
N GLU A 77 0.66 8.25 3.70
CA GLU A 77 1.63 7.61 4.59
C GLU A 77 1.96 8.49 5.81
N ASN A 78 2.15 9.80 5.61
CA ASN A 78 2.40 10.74 6.68
C ASN A 78 1.21 10.82 7.65
N TYR A 79 -0.01 10.84 7.12
CA TYR A 79 -1.21 10.79 7.95
C TYR A 79 -1.26 9.51 8.79
N ILE A 80 -1.11 8.34 8.15
CA ILE A 80 -1.14 7.04 8.82
C ILE A 80 -0.06 6.93 9.89
N ASN A 81 1.17 7.33 9.59
CA ASN A 81 2.28 7.26 10.52
C ASN A 81 2.05 8.18 11.74
N ARG A 82 1.44 9.33 11.55
CA ARG A 82 1.05 10.22 12.66
C ARG A 82 -0.02 9.58 13.55
N GLU A 83 -1.05 8.97 12.97
CA GLU A 83 -2.09 8.28 13.72
C GLU A 83 -1.52 7.10 14.52
N ILE A 84 -0.66 6.28 13.91
CA ILE A 84 0.04 5.18 14.59
C ILE A 84 0.88 5.72 15.74
N SER A 85 1.70 6.76 15.50
CA SER A 85 2.59 7.33 16.52
C SER A 85 1.82 7.89 17.71
N SER A 86 0.65 8.46 17.47
CA SER A 86 -0.21 8.97 18.56
C SER A 86 -0.90 7.86 19.35
N GLY A 87 -1.07 6.68 18.77
CA GLY A 87 -1.69 5.51 19.41
C GLY A 87 -0.72 4.62 20.18
N ILE A 88 0.60 4.79 19.99
CA ILE A 88 1.63 3.97 20.68
C ILE A 88 1.89 4.54 22.06
N SER A 89 1.75 3.69 23.09
CA SER A 89 2.05 4.06 24.48
C SER A 89 3.55 4.29 24.71
N GLU A 90 3.88 5.08 25.72
CA GLU A 90 5.28 5.29 26.14
C GLU A 90 5.95 3.96 26.47
N GLY A 91 7.21 3.83 26.07
CA GLY A 91 8.00 2.60 26.25
C GLY A 91 7.73 1.50 25.23
N LYS A 92 6.87 1.78 24.23
CA LYS A 92 6.61 0.85 23.12
C LYS A 92 7.04 1.44 21.77
N THR A 93 7.23 0.57 20.79
CA THR A 93 7.53 0.95 19.40
C THR A 93 6.77 0.07 18.43
N LEU A 94 6.53 0.58 17.24
CA LEU A 94 5.89 -0.17 16.16
C LEU A 94 6.77 -1.33 15.72
N LEU A 95 6.20 -2.52 15.65
CA LEU A 95 6.87 -3.66 15.02
C LEU A 95 6.93 -3.44 13.50
N SER A 96 8.15 -3.44 12.98
CA SER A 96 8.37 -3.21 11.54
C SER A 96 7.67 -4.29 10.71
N GLY A 97 6.89 -3.86 9.71
CA GLY A 97 6.17 -4.77 8.80
C GLY A 97 4.82 -5.28 9.31
N SER A 98 4.40 -4.93 10.54
CA SER A 98 3.10 -5.36 11.08
C SER A 98 1.91 -4.48 10.64
N LYS A 99 2.19 -3.35 10.01
CA LYS A 99 1.16 -2.39 9.59
C LYS A 99 0.25 -2.97 8.50
N GLU A 100 -1.04 -3.06 8.79
CA GLU A 100 -2.10 -3.44 7.86
C GLU A 100 -3.12 -2.30 7.75
N ILE A 101 -3.47 -1.94 6.52
CA ILE A 101 -4.44 -0.88 6.23
C ILE A 101 -5.55 -1.46 5.38
N SER A 102 -6.79 -1.21 5.77
CA SER A 102 -7.97 -1.64 5.02
C SER A 102 -9.08 -0.60 5.08
N PHE A 103 -9.99 -0.62 4.12
CA PHE A 103 -11.20 0.17 4.20
C PHE A 103 -12.20 -0.44 5.17
N VAL A 104 -12.78 0.40 6.04
CA VAL A 104 -13.93 0.00 6.88
C VAL A 104 -15.19 -0.15 6.04
N LYS A 105 -15.32 0.70 5.01
CA LYS A 105 -16.37 0.71 3.99
C LYS A 105 -15.81 1.30 2.70
N PRO A 106 -16.42 1.03 1.54
CA PRO A 106 -16.00 1.64 0.29
C PRO A 106 -15.92 3.16 0.39
N PRO A 107 -14.88 3.79 -0.16
CA PRO A 107 -14.74 5.25 -0.15
C PRO A 107 -15.84 5.91 -0.99
N VAL A 108 -16.20 7.13 -0.61
CA VAL A 108 -17.11 7.97 -1.38
C VAL A 108 -16.30 8.98 -2.15
N VAL A 109 -16.49 9.04 -3.47
CA VAL A 109 -15.73 9.89 -4.38
C VAL A 109 -16.64 10.95 -5.00
N ASP A 110 -16.23 12.21 -4.87
CA ASP A 110 -16.84 13.33 -5.57
C ASP A 110 -15.90 13.77 -6.71
N TYR A 111 -16.21 13.31 -7.91
CA TYR A 111 -15.40 13.58 -9.11
C TYR A 111 -15.45 15.06 -9.55
N GLN A 112 -16.49 15.82 -9.14
CA GLN A 112 -16.60 17.24 -9.48
C GLN A 112 -15.69 18.08 -8.59
N LYS A 113 -15.64 17.75 -7.30
CA LYS A 113 -14.77 18.43 -6.33
C LYS A 113 -13.36 17.85 -6.27
N GLY A 114 -13.11 16.69 -6.90
CA GLY A 114 -11.84 15.99 -6.80
C GLY A 114 -11.52 15.52 -5.38
N THR A 115 -12.54 15.05 -4.63
CA THR A 115 -12.35 14.62 -3.24
C THR A 115 -12.70 13.16 -3.03
N ILE A 116 -11.97 12.52 -2.11
CA ILE A 116 -12.24 11.15 -1.64
C ILE A 116 -12.47 11.21 -0.13
N LEU A 117 -13.60 10.68 0.31
CA LEU A 117 -13.88 10.46 1.72
C LEU A 117 -13.75 8.96 2.02
N ALA A 118 -12.74 8.58 2.78
CA ALA A 118 -12.47 7.21 3.16
C ALA A 118 -12.42 7.04 4.69
N SER A 119 -12.88 5.87 5.16
CA SER A 119 -12.69 5.42 6.54
C SER A 119 -11.74 4.25 6.52
N LEU A 120 -10.56 4.40 7.13
CA LEU A 120 -9.53 3.38 7.16
C LEU A 120 -9.48 2.69 8.52
N SER A 121 -9.26 1.39 8.51
CA SER A 121 -8.83 0.60 9.67
C SER A 121 -7.33 0.41 9.57
N ILE A 122 -6.61 0.80 10.62
CA ILE A 122 -5.16 0.62 10.72
C ILE A 122 -4.92 -0.35 11.86
N LYS A 123 -4.35 -1.51 11.53
CA LYS A 123 -3.90 -2.52 12.51
C LYS A 123 -2.38 -2.55 12.50
N TYR A 124 -1.80 -2.69 13.66
CA TYR A 124 -0.35 -2.79 13.82
C TYR A 124 -0.01 -3.43 15.16
N ASP A 125 1.14 -4.07 15.21
CA ASP A 125 1.67 -4.64 16.44
C ASP A 125 2.68 -3.69 17.06
N VAL A 126 2.73 -3.69 18.37
CA VAL A 126 3.71 -2.92 19.15
C VAL A 126 4.53 -3.86 20.01
N ILE A 127 5.80 -3.54 20.15
CA ILE A 127 6.74 -4.23 21.02
C ILE A 127 7.27 -3.26 22.07
N ASP A 128 7.72 -3.79 23.20
CA ASP A 128 8.42 -2.99 24.19
C ASP A 128 9.70 -2.43 23.59
N ASN A 129 9.97 -1.16 23.87
CA ASN A 129 11.16 -0.50 23.37
C ASN A 129 12.40 -1.12 24.01
N LEU A 130 13.27 -1.68 23.18
CA LEU A 130 14.58 -2.15 23.59
C LEU A 130 15.58 -1.06 23.29
N ASP A 131 16.31 -0.59 24.31
CA ASP A 131 17.50 0.22 24.07
C ASP A 131 18.56 -0.63 23.36
N VAL A 132 18.51 -0.56 22.03
CA VAL A 132 19.41 -1.35 21.16
C VAL A 132 20.88 -0.99 21.41
N GLU A 133 21.18 0.26 21.70
CA GLU A 133 22.55 0.70 21.94
C GLU A 133 23.06 0.22 23.30
N GLU A 134 22.22 0.25 24.32
CA GLU A 134 22.57 -0.33 25.64
C GLU A 134 22.76 -1.84 25.51
N PHE A 135 21.81 -2.54 24.90
CA PHE A 135 21.92 -3.99 24.68
C PHE A 135 23.16 -4.34 23.85
N LYS A 136 23.46 -3.57 22.81
CA LYS A 136 24.66 -3.73 21.98
C LYS A 136 25.93 -3.62 22.79
N LYS A 137 26.03 -2.62 23.68
CA LYS A 137 27.17 -2.46 24.61
C LYS A 137 27.27 -3.65 25.56
N ALA A 138 26.18 -4.14 26.08
CA ALA A 138 26.13 -5.28 27.01
C ALA A 138 26.65 -6.58 26.39
N VAL A 139 26.50 -6.79 25.09
CA VAL A 139 26.92 -8.02 24.39
C VAL A 139 28.33 -7.95 23.80
N LEU A 140 29.02 -6.81 23.80
CA LEU A 140 30.39 -6.68 23.30
C LEU A 140 31.35 -7.60 24.09
N ASN A 141 32.27 -8.24 23.39
CA ASN A 141 33.26 -9.20 23.93
C ASN A 141 32.65 -10.44 24.60
N LYS A 142 31.35 -10.67 24.49
CA LYS A 142 30.61 -11.79 25.10
C LYS A 142 30.55 -12.99 24.19
N ASP A 143 30.66 -14.18 24.76
CA ASP A 143 30.37 -15.43 24.06
C ASP A 143 28.87 -15.71 24.00
N LYS A 144 28.46 -16.73 23.22
CA LYS A 144 27.03 -17.10 23.08
C LYS A 144 26.37 -17.47 24.41
N LYS A 145 27.11 -18.07 25.37
CA LYS A 145 26.55 -18.47 26.67
C LYS A 145 26.32 -17.25 27.56
N GLU A 146 27.24 -16.29 27.53
CA GLU A 146 27.11 -15.03 28.25
C GLU A 146 25.97 -14.18 27.71
N ILE A 147 25.81 -14.13 26.36
CA ILE A 147 24.72 -13.40 25.73
C ILE A 147 23.37 -14.00 26.13
N ASN A 148 23.23 -15.31 26.15
CA ASN A 148 21.99 -15.95 26.61
C ASN A 148 21.64 -15.58 28.06
N LYS A 149 22.64 -15.41 28.94
CA LYS A 149 22.40 -14.93 30.31
C LYS A 149 21.96 -13.46 30.34
N ILE A 150 22.55 -12.63 29.48
CA ILE A 150 22.17 -11.23 29.34
C ILE A 150 20.73 -11.12 28.87
N VAL A 151 20.34 -11.88 27.84
CA VAL A 151 18.97 -11.91 27.31
C VAL A 151 17.93 -12.21 28.38
N LEU A 152 18.24 -13.11 29.32
CA LEU A 152 17.33 -13.44 30.44
C LEU A 152 17.03 -12.28 31.39
N VAL A 153 17.90 -11.26 31.43
CA VAL A 153 17.69 -10.04 32.22
C VAL A 153 16.73 -9.06 31.54
N TYR A 154 16.65 -9.10 30.22
CA TYR A 154 15.75 -8.26 29.42
C TYR A 154 14.38 -8.93 29.27
N LYS A 155 13.41 -8.53 30.09
CA LYS A 155 12.06 -9.12 30.13
C LYS A 155 11.30 -9.02 28.82
N ASN A 156 11.71 -8.10 27.94
CA ASN A 156 11.12 -7.82 26.64
C ASN A 156 11.80 -8.58 25.48
N ILE A 157 12.72 -9.51 25.79
CA ILE A 157 13.35 -10.38 24.79
C ILE A 157 13.00 -11.82 25.10
N GLU A 158 12.20 -12.46 24.25
CA GLU A 158 11.87 -13.89 24.40
C GLU A 158 13.04 -14.78 23.98
N ARG A 159 13.71 -14.41 22.89
CA ARG A 159 14.78 -15.22 22.31
C ARG A 159 15.78 -14.34 21.58
N ALA A 160 17.05 -14.70 21.64
CA ALA A 160 18.09 -14.13 20.80
C ALA A 160 18.83 -15.22 20.02
N GLU A 161 19.07 -14.97 18.75
CA GLU A 161 19.92 -15.80 17.90
C GLU A 161 21.21 -15.06 17.61
N VAL A 162 22.36 -15.67 17.92
CA VAL A 162 23.69 -15.07 17.73
C VAL A 162 24.40 -15.75 16.56
N LYS A 163 24.64 -14.99 15.50
CA LYS A 163 25.45 -15.39 14.33
C LYS A 163 26.80 -14.69 14.37
N LEU A 164 27.87 -15.43 14.54
CA LEU A 164 29.24 -14.92 14.49
C LEU A 164 29.87 -15.21 13.13
N SER A 165 30.52 -14.21 12.54
CA SER A 165 31.22 -14.35 11.27
C SER A 165 32.60 -13.72 11.37
N PRO A 166 33.66 -14.42 10.88
CA PRO A 166 33.68 -15.79 10.35
C PRO A 166 33.41 -16.85 11.42
N PHE A 167 33.08 -18.09 11.01
CA PHE A 167 32.56 -19.16 11.87
C PHE A 167 33.48 -19.58 13.04
N PHE A 168 34.75 -19.31 12.95
CA PHE A 168 35.76 -19.62 13.98
C PHE A 168 35.86 -18.57 15.09
N VAL A 169 35.10 -17.48 15.00
CA VAL A 169 35.05 -16.46 16.06
C VAL A 169 34.17 -16.96 17.20
N GLY A 170 34.71 -16.93 18.43
CA GLY A 170 33.98 -17.44 19.61
C GLY A 170 33.19 -16.41 20.39
N SER A 171 33.43 -15.10 20.13
CA SER A 171 32.79 -14.00 20.87
C SER A 171 32.42 -12.84 19.93
N VAL A 172 31.51 -11.98 20.39
CA VAL A 172 31.16 -10.73 19.72
C VAL A 172 32.36 -9.78 19.72
N PRO A 173 32.60 -9.04 18.62
CA PRO A 173 33.68 -8.05 18.55
C PRO A 173 33.57 -6.99 19.65
N SER A 174 34.72 -6.37 19.98
CA SER A 174 34.77 -5.24 20.92
C SER A 174 34.24 -3.93 20.33
N SER A 175 34.19 -3.83 19.00
CA SER A 175 33.69 -2.64 18.31
C SER A 175 32.19 -2.79 18.01
N SER A 176 31.37 -1.84 18.46
CA SER A 176 29.95 -1.78 18.25
C SER A 176 29.56 -1.68 16.77
N ASP A 177 30.39 -1.08 15.92
CA ASP A 177 30.16 -0.91 14.48
C ASP A 177 30.11 -2.24 13.72
N ARG A 178 30.70 -3.29 14.28
CA ARG A 178 30.70 -4.65 13.73
C ARG A 178 29.54 -5.52 14.22
N VAL A 179 28.69 -4.98 15.07
CA VAL A 179 27.55 -5.68 15.65
C VAL A 179 26.25 -5.15 15.03
N LYS A 180 25.53 -6.03 14.36
CA LYS A 180 24.19 -5.74 13.84
C LYS A 180 23.15 -6.45 14.69
N ILE A 181 22.18 -5.69 15.20
CA ILE A 181 21.03 -6.23 15.92
C ILE A 181 19.80 -6.06 15.01
N THR A 182 19.03 -7.12 14.89
CA THR A 182 17.73 -7.10 14.18
C THR A 182 16.67 -7.57 15.15
N ILE A 183 15.63 -6.76 15.35
CA ILE A 183 14.48 -7.10 16.18
C ILE A 183 13.43 -7.71 15.25
N VAL A 184 12.92 -8.88 15.64
CA VAL A 184 11.86 -9.59 14.92
C VAL A 184 10.73 -9.82 15.92
N GLY A 185 9.52 -9.48 15.55
CA GLY A 185 8.32 -9.87 16.30
C GLY A 185 7.93 -11.31 16.01
N LEU A 186 7.16 -11.90 16.91
CA LEU A 186 6.53 -13.21 16.72
C LEU A 186 5.32 -13.13 15.82
#